data_ad7d789f96ca9dd1037979179e879bdf
#
_entry.id   ad7d789f96ca9dd1037979179e879bdf
#
_cell.length_a   1.000
_cell.length_b   1.000
_cell.length_c   1.000
_cell.angle_alpha   90.00
_cell.angle_beta   90.00
_cell.angle_gamma   90.00
#
_symmetry.space_group_name_H-M   'P 1'
#
loop_
_entity.id
_entity.type
_entity.pdbx_description
1 polymer ?
#
loop_
_entity_poly.entity_id
_entity_poly.type
_entity_poly.pdbx_seq_one_letter_code
_entity_poly.pdbx_strand_id
1 'polypeptide(L)'
;SLERTRVVTQPDDGKGGDGYHRLARHFRKALTEAFADARTARVIVLEEDLEVAPDFFGFFAAVAPVVDGDASMLAASAWNDNGQRRHVDVAKDIARVERSDFFGGLGWMLARRVWEELGPKWPDAYWDDWLREPEQRRNRHVVRPVVCRTFHVKSTRGTSGGQYSHFLSDIVLSQSASTVFDVDDVRSSAAADARLFAQLEAAPRVDLGEVLAGSARGTVRVEYDGSFAAYAALARRLGAMDNEKAGVPRGAYRGVVELRRGPVIVLLSPPLGRVRRAR
;
A
#
# COMPACT_ATOMS: atom_id res chain seq x y z
N SER A 1 -18.90 20.02 -10.83
CA SER A 1 -20.28 20.42 -10.56
C SER A 1 -20.89 19.41 -9.60
N LEU A 2 -21.60 19.86 -8.57
CA LEU A 2 -22.32 19.03 -7.60
C LEU A 2 -23.46 18.20 -8.20
N GLU A 3 -23.80 18.42 -9.46
CA GLU A 3 -24.87 17.74 -10.20
C GLU A 3 -24.68 16.22 -10.37
N ARG A 4 -23.50 15.68 -10.03
CA ARG A 4 -23.21 14.23 -10.07
C ARG A 4 -22.99 13.63 -8.70
N THR A 5 -23.32 14.35 -7.62
CA THR A 5 -23.19 13.86 -6.26
C THR A 5 -24.45 13.11 -5.87
N ARG A 6 -24.28 11.88 -5.42
CA ARG A 6 -25.34 11.06 -4.82
C ARG A 6 -25.01 10.80 -3.34
N VAL A 7 -25.91 11.20 -2.46
CA VAL A 7 -25.81 10.87 -1.03
C VAL A 7 -26.55 9.57 -0.78
N VAL A 8 -25.86 8.60 -0.18
CA VAL A 8 -26.45 7.32 0.21
C VAL A 8 -26.37 7.20 1.73
N THR A 9 -27.54 7.22 2.38
CA THR A 9 -27.62 7.07 3.83
C THR A 9 -27.66 5.58 4.18
N GLN A 10 -26.88 5.19 5.18
CA GLN A 10 -26.98 3.87 5.80
C GLN A 10 -27.86 4.01 7.04
N PRO A 11 -29.10 3.48 7.04
CA PRO A 11 -29.91 3.42 8.24
C PRO A 11 -29.25 2.49 9.27
N ASP A 12 -29.50 2.76 10.55
CA ASP A 12 -29.15 1.81 11.60
C ASP A 12 -29.94 0.51 11.35
N ASP A 13 -29.24 -0.58 11.09
CA ASP A 13 -29.86 -1.89 10.82
C ASP A 13 -30.19 -2.66 12.12
N GLY A 14 -30.02 -2.04 13.28
CA GLY A 14 -30.30 -2.63 14.59
C GLY A 14 -29.42 -3.81 14.97
N LYS A 15 -28.42 -4.16 14.13
CA LYS A 15 -27.58 -5.33 14.38
C LYS A 15 -26.50 -5.13 15.44
N GLY A 16 -26.41 -3.93 16.02
CA GLY A 16 -25.38 -3.63 17.02
C GLY A 16 -23.94 -3.75 16.48
N GLY A 17 -22.98 -3.94 17.37
CA GLY A 17 -21.56 -4.06 17.07
C GLY A 17 -20.78 -2.78 17.33
N ASP A 18 -19.47 -2.90 17.43
CA ASP A 18 -18.54 -1.80 17.63
C ASP A 18 -18.29 -0.99 16.34
N GLY A 19 -17.35 -0.04 16.39
CA GLY A 19 -16.97 0.78 15.25
C GLY A 19 -16.51 -0.03 14.05
N TYR A 20 -15.81 -1.15 14.25
CA TYR A 20 -15.30 -2.00 13.16
C TYR A 20 -16.42 -2.72 12.40
N HIS A 21 -17.47 -3.15 13.11
CA HIS A 21 -18.66 -3.74 12.48
C HIS A 21 -19.43 -2.69 11.66
N ARG A 22 -19.67 -1.50 12.23
CA ARG A 22 -20.34 -0.41 11.51
C ARG A 22 -19.57 -0.01 10.26
N LEU A 23 -18.25 0.10 10.37
CA LEU A 23 -17.36 0.46 9.25
C LEU A 23 -17.40 -0.59 8.14
N ALA A 24 -17.27 -1.89 8.47
CA ALA A 24 -17.31 -2.95 7.48
C ALA A 24 -18.63 -2.99 6.70
N ARG A 25 -19.78 -2.83 7.39
CA ARG A 25 -21.10 -2.73 6.76
C ARG A 25 -21.23 -1.47 5.89
N HIS A 26 -20.67 -0.34 6.36
CA HIS A 26 -20.66 0.89 5.57
C HIS A 26 -19.90 0.72 4.25
N PHE A 27 -18.68 0.18 4.29
CA PHE A 27 -17.90 -0.12 3.07
C PHE A 27 -18.63 -1.08 2.14
N ARG A 28 -19.21 -2.16 2.67
CA ARG A 28 -20.00 -3.10 1.88
C ARG A 28 -21.14 -2.39 1.13
N LYS A 29 -21.90 -1.56 1.83
CA LYS A 29 -23.00 -0.82 1.23
C LYS A 29 -22.50 0.18 0.19
N ALA A 30 -21.51 1.00 0.52
CA ALA A 30 -20.95 2.01 -0.38
C ALA A 30 -20.43 1.39 -1.69
N LEU A 31 -19.67 0.30 -1.60
CA LEU A 31 -19.15 -0.42 -2.77
C LEU A 31 -20.27 -1.10 -3.57
N THR A 32 -21.27 -1.69 -2.91
CA THR A 32 -22.43 -2.27 -3.59
C THR A 32 -23.17 -1.22 -4.41
N GLU A 33 -23.43 -0.05 -3.83
CA GLU A 33 -24.11 1.06 -4.50
C GLU A 33 -23.27 1.66 -5.63
N ALA A 34 -21.95 1.78 -5.43
CA ALA A 34 -21.06 2.33 -6.45
C ALA A 34 -20.93 1.40 -7.66
N PHE A 35 -20.92 0.08 -7.45
CA PHE A 35 -20.87 -0.92 -8.52
C PHE A 35 -22.25 -1.36 -9.05
N ALA A 36 -23.35 -0.81 -8.56
CA ALA A 36 -24.70 -1.11 -9.07
C ALA A 36 -24.84 -0.73 -10.56
N ASP A 37 -24.20 0.34 -11.02
CA ASP A 37 -24.14 0.68 -12.44
C ASP A 37 -23.11 -0.22 -13.13
N ALA A 38 -23.56 -1.04 -14.09
CA ALA A 38 -22.71 -1.97 -14.85
C ALA A 38 -21.57 -1.28 -15.61
N ARG A 39 -21.68 0.01 -15.89
CA ARG A 39 -20.64 0.81 -16.56
C ARG A 39 -19.49 1.22 -15.63
N THR A 40 -19.67 1.12 -14.31
CA THR A 40 -18.62 1.43 -13.34
C THR A 40 -17.55 0.34 -13.37
N ALA A 41 -16.44 0.60 -14.03
CA ALA A 41 -15.32 -0.35 -14.13
C ALA A 41 -14.49 -0.38 -12.84
N ARG A 42 -14.35 0.77 -12.17
CA ARG A 42 -13.51 0.97 -10.99
C ARG A 42 -14.15 1.96 -10.03
N VAL A 43 -13.84 1.83 -8.74
CA VAL A 43 -14.25 2.77 -7.69
C VAL A 43 -13.01 3.21 -6.93
N ILE A 44 -12.84 4.52 -6.73
CA ILE A 44 -11.88 5.07 -5.78
C ILE A 44 -12.60 5.29 -4.46
N VAL A 45 -12.05 4.74 -3.39
CA VAL A 45 -12.56 4.86 -2.03
C VAL A 45 -11.71 5.87 -1.28
N LEU A 46 -12.35 6.84 -0.66
CA LEU A 46 -11.71 7.88 0.13
C LEU A 46 -12.47 8.04 1.45
N GLU A 47 -11.74 8.05 2.56
CA GLU A 47 -12.28 8.26 3.90
C GLU A 47 -12.23 9.75 4.25
N GLU A 48 -13.07 10.20 5.19
CA GLU A 48 -13.27 11.61 5.52
C GLU A 48 -12.07 12.27 6.23
N ASP A 49 -11.16 11.47 6.75
CA ASP A 49 -9.97 11.92 7.46
C ASP A 49 -8.69 11.89 6.61
N LEU A 50 -8.85 11.89 5.30
CA LEU A 50 -7.74 11.89 4.34
C LEU A 50 -7.65 13.23 3.60
N GLU A 51 -6.45 13.83 3.64
CA GLU A 51 -6.03 14.88 2.72
C GLU A 51 -5.46 14.24 1.46
N VAL A 52 -5.77 14.79 0.29
CA VAL A 52 -5.32 14.28 -1.01
C VAL A 52 -4.34 15.22 -1.69
N ALA A 53 -3.34 14.65 -2.35
CA ALA A 53 -2.40 15.40 -3.18
C ALA A 53 -3.08 16.00 -4.42
N PRO A 54 -2.57 17.12 -4.99
CA PRO A 54 -3.15 17.71 -6.20
C PRO A 54 -3.19 16.73 -7.39
N ASP A 55 -2.20 15.82 -7.50
CA ASP A 55 -2.11 14.80 -8.54
C ASP A 55 -2.73 13.43 -8.17
N PHE A 56 -3.55 13.38 -7.11
CA PHE A 56 -4.20 12.16 -6.63
C PHE A 56 -4.98 11.40 -7.71
N PHE A 57 -5.84 12.08 -8.45
CA PHE A 57 -6.60 11.44 -9.54
C PHE A 57 -5.69 11.09 -10.73
N GLY A 58 -4.64 11.87 -10.96
CA GLY A 58 -3.62 11.56 -11.96
C GLY A 58 -2.91 10.25 -11.68
N PHE A 59 -2.59 9.99 -10.41
CA PHE A 59 -2.03 8.69 -9.99
C PHE A 59 -2.96 7.54 -10.33
N PHE A 60 -4.22 7.59 -9.95
CA PHE A 60 -5.16 6.51 -10.27
C PHE A 60 -5.41 6.34 -11.76
N ALA A 61 -5.43 7.44 -12.52
CA ALA A 61 -5.53 7.36 -13.98
C ALA A 61 -4.32 6.63 -14.59
N ALA A 62 -3.11 6.88 -14.09
CA ALA A 62 -1.88 6.25 -14.58
C ALA A 62 -1.82 4.74 -14.26
N VAL A 63 -2.27 4.32 -13.07
CA VAL A 63 -2.20 2.91 -12.64
C VAL A 63 -3.45 2.09 -13.00
N ALA A 64 -4.54 2.72 -13.44
CA ALA A 64 -5.77 2.04 -13.81
C ALA A 64 -5.56 0.93 -14.88
N PRO A 65 -4.77 1.15 -15.96
CA PRO A 65 -4.49 0.10 -16.94
C PRO A 65 -3.78 -1.12 -16.31
N VAL A 66 -2.92 -0.92 -15.31
CA VAL A 66 -2.25 -2.00 -14.59
C VAL A 66 -3.26 -2.80 -13.77
N VAL A 67 -4.15 -2.10 -13.05
CA VAL A 67 -5.19 -2.74 -12.22
C VAL A 67 -6.17 -3.55 -13.08
N ASP A 68 -6.51 -3.07 -14.27
CA ASP A 68 -7.44 -3.75 -15.17
C ASP A 68 -6.79 -4.93 -15.92
N GLY A 69 -5.56 -4.70 -16.42
CA GLY A 69 -4.89 -5.61 -17.35
C GLY A 69 -4.18 -6.78 -16.66
N ASP A 70 -3.88 -6.68 -15.36
CA ASP A 70 -3.14 -7.72 -14.63
C ASP A 70 -4.01 -8.39 -13.57
N ALA A 71 -4.35 -9.67 -13.80
CA ALA A 71 -5.15 -10.47 -12.86
C ALA A 71 -4.46 -10.64 -11.49
N SER A 72 -3.14 -10.45 -11.40
CA SER A 72 -2.41 -10.47 -10.13
C SER A 72 -2.59 -9.18 -9.30
N MET A 73 -3.37 -8.19 -9.77
CA MET A 73 -3.68 -7.00 -8.99
C MET A 73 -4.93 -7.17 -8.15
N LEU A 74 -4.82 -6.86 -6.85
CA LEU A 74 -5.94 -6.74 -5.92
C LEU A 74 -6.56 -5.35 -6.00
N ALA A 75 -5.71 -4.31 -5.92
CA ALA A 75 -6.12 -2.91 -5.82
C ALA A 75 -4.97 -1.97 -6.22
N ALA A 76 -5.26 -0.67 -6.29
CA ALA A 76 -4.25 0.38 -6.16
C ALA A 76 -4.49 1.15 -4.84
N SER A 77 -3.43 1.62 -4.20
CA SER A 77 -3.50 2.46 -3.00
C SER A 77 -2.70 3.73 -3.22
N ALA A 78 -3.23 4.87 -2.78
CA ALA A 78 -2.53 6.15 -2.81
C ALA A 78 -1.53 6.31 -1.65
N TRP A 79 -1.43 5.30 -0.81
CA TRP A 79 -0.67 5.25 0.43
C TRP A 79 0.57 4.37 0.35
N ASN A 80 1.64 4.81 1.02
CA ASN A 80 2.85 4.03 1.29
C ASN A 80 3.10 4.00 2.80
N ASP A 81 3.05 2.82 3.41
CA ASP A 81 3.30 2.65 4.85
C ASP A 81 4.68 3.16 5.30
N ASN A 82 5.66 3.17 4.39
CA ASN A 82 7.00 3.69 4.61
C ASN A 82 7.25 5.02 3.85
N GLY A 83 6.22 5.81 3.59
CA GLY A 83 6.29 7.12 2.94
C GLY A 83 6.78 8.26 3.84
N GLN A 84 7.44 7.95 4.99
CA GLN A 84 7.99 8.95 5.90
C GLN A 84 9.13 9.73 5.25
N ARG A 85 9.30 11.00 5.65
CA ARG A 85 10.34 11.92 5.15
C ARG A 85 11.75 11.32 5.13
N ARG A 86 12.05 10.47 6.10
CA ARG A 86 13.37 9.78 6.19
C ARG A 86 13.56 8.67 5.16
N HIS A 87 12.47 8.19 4.54
CA HIS A 87 12.46 7.05 3.63
C HIS A 87 12.09 7.40 2.19
N VAL A 88 11.84 8.67 1.90
CA VAL A 88 11.55 9.15 0.55
C VAL A 88 12.40 10.37 0.19
N ASP A 89 12.76 10.48 -1.08
CA ASP A 89 13.36 11.69 -1.68
C ASP A 89 12.37 12.17 -2.75
N VAL A 90 11.60 13.21 -2.42
CA VAL A 90 10.52 13.69 -3.30
C VAL A 90 11.02 13.98 -4.71
N ALA A 91 12.20 14.57 -4.86
CA ALA A 91 12.74 14.93 -6.17
C ALA A 91 13.05 13.71 -7.05
N LYS A 92 13.42 12.57 -6.44
CA LYS A 92 13.77 11.34 -7.14
C LYS A 92 12.62 10.34 -7.21
N ASP A 93 11.74 10.37 -6.21
CA ASP A 93 10.76 9.31 -5.99
C ASP A 93 9.33 9.73 -6.40
N ILE A 94 9.11 11.00 -6.80
CA ILE A 94 7.78 11.55 -7.06
C ILE A 94 7.00 10.78 -8.16
N ALA A 95 7.70 10.30 -9.18
CA ALA A 95 7.11 9.56 -10.29
C ALA A 95 7.06 8.04 -10.07
N ARG A 96 7.79 7.54 -9.05
CA ARG A 96 7.96 6.11 -8.83
C ARG A 96 6.71 5.48 -8.25
N VAL A 97 6.35 4.33 -8.82
CA VAL A 97 5.32 3.42 -8.32
C VAL A 97 5.89 2.03 -8.09
N GLU A 98 5.32 1.31 -7.16
CA GLU A 98 5.80 0.00 -6.72
C GLU A 98 4.65 -0.98 -6.51
N ARG A 99 4.94 -2.27 -6.57
CA ARG A 99 4.03 -3.30 -6.10
C ARG A 99 4.28 -3.59 -4.62
N SER A 100 3.23 -3.95 -3.93
CA SER A 100 3.27 -4.42 -2.54
C SER A 100 2.35 -5.63 -2.37
N ASP A 101 2.76 -6.60 -1.56
CA ASP A 101 1.92 -7.71 -1.11
C ASP A 101 0.98 -7.27 0.02
N PHE A 102 1.18 -6.07 0.54
CA PHE A 102 0.41 -5.51 1.64
C PHE A 102 -0.65 -4.54 1.12
N PHE A 103 -1.91 -4.72 1.53
CA PHE A 103 -2.98 -3.77 1.26
C PHE A 103 -2.94 -2.64 2.30
N GLY A 104 -2.54 -1.44 1.88
CA GLY A 104 -2.40 -0.26 2.76
C GLY A 104 -3.72 0.46 3.06
N GLY A 105 -4.70 0.39 2.16
CA GLY A 105 -5.91 1.22 2.25
C GLY A 105 -5.61 2.71 2.04
N LEU A 106 -6.25 3.58 2.83
CA LEU A 106 -6.00 5.02 2.93
C LEU A 106 -6.00 5.77 1.58
N GLY A 107 -7.16 5.72 0.92
CA GLY A 107 -7.33 6.19 -0.47
C GLY A 107 -6.91 5.09 -1.46
N TRP A 108 -7.87 4.33 -1.96
CA TRP A 108 -7.58 3.14 -2.76
C TRP A 108 -8.59 2.94 -3.88
N MET A 109 -8.19 2.24 -4.92
CA MET A 109 -9.02 1.94 -6.08
C MET A 109 -9.22 0.44 -6.20
N LEU A 110 -10.48 0.03 -6.40
CA LEU A 110 -10.90 -1.35 -6.62
C LEU A 110 -11.51 -1.50 -8.02
N ALA A 111 -11.10 -2.54 -8.75
CA ALA A 111 -11.73 -2.90 -10.02
C ALA A 111 -12.99 -3.75 -9.78
N ARG A 112 -13.97 -3.64 -10.70
CA ARG A 112 -15.23 -4.41 -10.68
C ARG A 112 -14.99 -5.90 -10.50
N ARG A 113 -14.09 -6.51 -11.26
CA ARG A 113 -13.78 -7.95 -11.18
C ARG A 113 -13.42 -8.42 -9.77
N VAL A 114 -12.73 -7.57 -8.99
CA VAL A 114 -12.34 -7.88 -7.60
C VAL A 114 -13.54 -7.73 -6.68
N TRP A 115 -14.40 -6.70 -6.90
CA TRP A 115 -15.63 -6.54 -6.14
C TRP A 115 -16.61 -7.69 -6.38
N GLU A 116 -16.78 -8.12 -7.61
CA GLU A 116 -17.66 -9.28 -7.96
C GLU A 116 -17.21 -10.57 -7.28
N GLU A 117 -15.91 -10.76 -7.06
CA GLU A 117 -15.36 -11.88 -6.30
C GLU A 117 -15.54 -11.72 -4.78
N LEU A 118 -15.22 -10.53 -4.25
CA LEU A 118 -15.10 -10.31 -2.80
C LEU A 118 -16.38 -9.81 -2.14
N GLY A 119 -17.20 -9.05 -2.85
CA GLY A 119 -18.43 -8.43 -2.34
C GLY A 119 -19.42 -9.44 -1.75
N PRO A 120 -19.70 -10.59 -2.40
CA PRO A 120 -20.60 -11.63 -1.86
C PRO A 120 -20.16 -12.21 -0.52
N LYS A 121 -18.86 -12.21 -0.23
CA LYS A 121 -18.25 -12.75 0.99
C LYS A 121 -17.65 -11.71 1.91
N TRP A 122 -18.01 -10.42 1.71
CA TRP A 122 -17.52 -9.31 2.51
C TRP A 122 -17.80 -9.51 4.00
N PRO A 123 -16.82 -9.30 4.91
CA PRO A 123 -16.95 -9.64 6.32
C PRO A 123 -17.84 -8.65 7.07
N ASP A 124 -18.27 -9.06 8.26
CA ASP A 124 -19.07 -8.20 9.13
C ASP A 124 -18.22 -7.20 9.94
N ALA A 125 -16.90 -7.43 10.07
CA ALA A 125 -15.96 -6.56 10.78
C ALA A 125 -14.54 -6.72 10.22
N TYR A 126 -13.63 -5.79 10.55
CA TYR A 126 -12.19 -5.85 10.21
C TYR A 126 -11.93 -6.13 8.73
N TRP A 127 -12.66 -5.46 7.86
CA TRP A 127 -12.65 -5.68 6.41
C TRP A 127 -11.26 -5.53 5.78
N ASP A 128 -10.44 -4.62 6.30
CA ASP A 128 -9.10 -4.36 5.81
C ASP A 128 -8.10 -5.49 6.20
N ASP A 129 -8.19 -6.02 7.42
CA ASP A 129 -7.42 -7.19 7.84
C ASP A 129 -7.89 -8.44 7.06
N TRP A 130 -9.20 -8.60 6.86
CA TRP A 130 -9.75 -9.67 6.04
C TRP A 130 -9.25 -9.64 4.58
N LEU A 131 -9.14 -8.44 3.96
CA LEU A 131 -8.56 -8.31 2.62
C LEU A 131 -7.09 -8.74 2.55
N ARG A 132 -6.35 -8.63 3.65
CA ARG A 132 -4.94 -9.03 3.76
C ARG A 132 -4.77 -10.54 3.89
N GLU A 133 -5.80 -11.27 4.32
CA GLU A 133 -5.74 -12.73 4.50
C GLU A 133 -5.43 -13.45 3.19
N PRO A 134 -4.67 -14.58 3.23
CA PRO A 134 -4.27 -15.33 2.02
C PRO A 134 -5.43 -15.77 1.12
N GLU A 135 -6.58 -16.13 1.71
CA GLU A 135 -7.78 -16.59 1.02
C GLU A 135 -8.41 -15.50 0.13
N GLN A 136 -8.33 -14.25 0.56
CA GLN A 136 -8.85 -13.09 -0.17
C GLN A 136 -7.79 -12.52 -1.10
N ARG A 137 -6.58 -12.36 -0.58
CA ARG A 137 -5.47 -11.78 -1.33
C ARG A 137 -5.02 -12.67 -2.50
N ARG A 138 -4.98 -14.00 -2.33
CA ARG A 138 -4.60 -14.97 -3.37
C ARG A 138 -3.30 -14.65 -4.09
N ASN A 139 -2.28 -14.24 -3.33
CA ASN A 139 -1.00 -13.77 -3.85
C ASN A 139 -1.10 -12.56 -4.81
N ARG A 140 -2.22 -11.86 -4.83
CA ARG A 140 -2.37 -10.60 -5.57
C ARG A 140 -1.65 -9.46 -4.87
N HIS A 141 -1.34 -8.43 -5.64
CA HIS A 141 -0.55 -7.28 -5.23
C HIS A 141 -1.39 -6.00 -5.23
N VAL A 142 -0.87 -4.98 -4.59
CA VAL A 142 -1.36 -3.61 -4.65
C VAL A 142 -0.29 -2.77 -5.33
N VAL A 143 -0.66 -1.92 -6.29
CA VAL A 143 0.23 -0.89 -6.81
C VAL A 143 0.07 0.36 -5.96
N ARG A 144 1.20 0.99 -5.59
CA ARG A 144 1.26 2.18 -4.74
C ARG A 144 2.34 3.15 -5.19
N PRO A 145 2.21 4.45 -4.89
CA PRO A 145 3.28 5.41 -5.12
C PRO A 145 4.36 5.30 -4.04
N VAL A 146 5.59 5.70 -4.33
CA VAL A 146 6.65 5.81 -3.31
C VAL A 146 6.40 7.03 -2.42
N VAL A 147 6.09 8.20 -3.01
CA VAL A 147 5.62 9.40 -2.28
C VAL A 147 4.09 9.34 -2.20
N CYS A 148 3.52 9.42 -1.00
CA CYS A 148 2.08 9.27 -0.80
C CYS A 148 1.25 10.31 -1.55
N ARG A 149 0.06 9.91 -2.03
CA ARG A 149 -0.98 10.81 -2.59
C ARG A 149 -2.15 11.00 -1.63
N THR A 150 -2.06 10.43 -0.46
CA THR A 150 -2.95 10.71 0.68
C THR A 150 -2.13 10.97 1.94
N PHE A 151 -2.70 11.75 2.84
CA PHE A 151 -2.18 11.99 4.18
C PHE A 151 -3.32 11.85 5.18
N HIS A 152 -3.10 11.08 6.24
CA HIS A 152 -4.09 10.87 7.30
C HIS A 152 -4.09 12.06 8.25
N VAL A 153 -5.16 12.83 8.25
CA VAL A 153 -5.35 13.94 9.18
C VAL A 153 -5.65 13.37 10.56
N LYS A 154 -4.97 13.86 11.59
CA LYS A 154 -5.16 13.39 12.97
C LYS A 154 -6.63 13.55 13.37
N SER A 155 -7.33 12.43 13.51
CA SER A 155 -8.66 12.38 14.09
C SER A 155 -8.57 11.84 15.51
N THR A 156 -9.17 12.55 16.48
CA THR A 156 -9.32 12.05 17.86
C THR A 156 -10.45 11.03 17.99
N ARG A 157 -11.20 10.79 16.91
CA ARG A 157 -12.43 9.97 16.89
C ARG A 157 -12.32 8.68 16.06
N GLY A 158 -11.12 8.36 15.51
CA GLY A 158 -10.93 7.17 14.69
C GLY A 158 -10.92 5.86 15.47
N THR A 159 -11.30 4.77 14.83
CA THR A 159 -11.36 3.42 15.41
C THR A 159 -9.98 2.87 15.81
N SER A 160 -8.89 3.31 15.17
CA SER A 160 -7.53 2.82 15.41
C SER A 160 -6.84 3.37 16.67
N GLY A 161 -7.49 4.30 17.41
CA GLY A 161 -6.97 4.83 18.68
C GLY A 161 -5.58 5.47 18.64
N GLY A 162 -5.09 5.86 17.47
CA GLY A 162 -3.78 6.51 17.33
C GLY A 162 -2.56 5.56 17.42
N GLN A 163 -2.76 4.25 17.32
CA GLN A 163 -1.73 3.21 17.44
C GLN A 163 -0.48 3.47 16.57
N TYR A 164 -0.65 4.05 15.39
CA TYR A 164 0.44 4.32 14.42
C TYR A 164 0.77 5.80 14.27
N SER A 165 0.31 6.67 15.19
CA SER A 165 0.41 8.12 15.04
C SER A 165 1.84 8.63 14.80
N HIS A 166 2.85 8.00 15.38
CA HIS A 166 4.25 8.38 15.22
C HIS A 166 4.82 8.07 13.82
N PHE A 167 4.29 7.05 13.13
CA PHE A 167 4.63 6.79 11.73
C PHE A 167 3.82 7.68 10.79
N LEU A 168 2.53 7.83 11.05
CA LEU A 168 1.59 8.56 10.21
C LEU A 168 1.90 10.06 10.14
N SER A 169 2.41 10.64 11.24
CA SER A 169 2.71 12.08 11.32
C SER A 169 3.90 12.54 10.48
N ASP A 170 4.78 11.63 10.05
CA ASP A 170 5.99 11.94 9.27
C ASP A 170 5.85 11.58 7.78
N ILE A 171 4.68 11.13 7.37
CA ILE A 171 4.37 10.81 5.96
C ILE A 171 4.47 12.07 5.10
N VAL A 172 5.05 11.92 3.92
CA VAL A 172 5.17 12.99 2.93
C VAL A 172 4.04 12.90 1.93
N LEU A 173 3.16 13.90 1.94
CA LEU A 173 2.15 14.08 0.90
C LEU A 173 2.76 14.82 -0.30
N SER A 174 2.55 14.29 -1.51
CA SER A 174 2.93 14.97 -2.75
C SER A 174 2.28 16.35 -2.86
N GLN A 175 3.06 17.35 -3.27
CA GLN A 175 2.58 18.69 -3.60
C GLN A 175 2.64 18.96 -5.10
N SER A 176 2.93 17.94 -5.90
CA SER A 176 2.97 18.07 -7.37
C SER A 176 1.57 18.27 -7.93
N ALA A 177 1.40 19.26 -8.77
CA ALA A 177 0.13 19.51 -9.48
C ALA A 177 -0.11 18.48 -10.60
N SER A 178 0.97 17.89 -11.13
CA SER A 178 0.92 16.89 -12.21
C SER A 178 2.20 16.07 -12.17
N THR A 179 2.06 14.74 -12.27
CA THR A 179 3.18 13.80 -12.31
C THR A 179 2.97 12.80 -13.46
N VAL A 180 4.00 12.58 -14.25
CA VAL A 180 4.05 11.47 -15.20
C VAL A 180 4.63 10.27 -14.44
N PHE A 181 3.79 9.30 -14.11
CA PHE A 181 4.18 8.14 -13.31
C PHE A 181 4.90 7.10 -14.16
N ASP A 182 5.97 6.53 -13.59
CA ASP A 182 6.69 5.42 -14.18
C ASP A 182 5.99 4.10 -13.81
N VAL A 183 5.18 3.58 -14.74
CA VAL A 183 4.38 2.36 -14.54
C VAL A 183 4.98 1.12 -15.21
N ASP A 184 6.07 1.25 -15.95
CA ASP A 184 6.63 0.15 -16.74
C ASP A 184 7.08 -1.02 -15.85
N ASP A 185 7.76 -0.72 -14.76
CA ASP A 185 8.24 -1.72 -13.80
C ASP A 185 7.12 -2.42 -13.03
N VAL A 186 5.91 -1.89 -13.04
CA VAL A 186 4.76 -2.45 -12.29
C VAL A 186 3.65 -2.96 -13.19
N ARG A 187 3.76 -2.84 -14.52
CA ARG A 187 2.71 -3.22 -15.49
C ARG A 187 2.30 -4.68 -15.42
N SER A 188 3.18 -5.56 -14.94
CA SER A 188 2.90 -6.98 -14.69
C SER A 188 3.72 -7.50 -13.52
N SER A 189 3.31 -8.62 -12.91
CA SER A 189 4.14 -9.27 -11.88
C SER A 189 5.49 -9.71 -12.43
N ALA A 190 5.58 -10.11 -13.69
CA ALA A 190 6.85 -10.49 -14.31
C ALA A 190 7.81 -9.29 -14.43
N ALA A 191 7.32 -8.10 -14.81
CA ALA A 191 8.14 -6.90 -14.88
C ALA A 191 8.63 -6.48 -13.48
N ALA A 192 7.74 -6.49 -12.48
CA ALA A 192 8.10 -6.16 -11.11
C ALA A 192 9.07 -7.16 -10.49
N ASP A 193 8.88 -8.45 -10.73
CA ASP A 193 9.82 -9.49 -10.30
C ASP A 193 11.19 -9.31 -10.98
N ALA A 194 11.22 -9.07 -12.29
CA ALA A 194 12.49 -8.86 -13.02
C ALA A 194 13.28 -7.67 -12.45
N ARG A 195 12.60 -6.54 -12.21
CA ARG A 195 13.21 -5.37 -11.55
C ARG A 195 13.74 -5.71 -10.16
N LEU A 196 12.90 -6.31 -9.30
CA LEU A 196 13.29 -6.66 -7.93
C LEU A 196 14.50 -7.60 -7.89
N PHE A 197 14.48 -8.68 -8.70
CA PHE A 197 15.57 -9.64 -8.69
C PHE A 197 16.86 -9.05 -9.24
N ALA A 198 16.81 -8.23 -10.29
CA ALA A 198 17.98 -7.51 -10.79
C ALA A 198 18.59 -6.59 -9.70
N GLN A 199 17.75 -5.88 -8.95
CA GLN A 199 18.21 -5.05 -7.82
C GLN A 199 18.85 -5.90 -6.72
N LEU A 200 18.21 -7.01 -6.32
CA LEU A 200 18.73 -7.89 -5.27
C LEU A 200 20.06 -8.55 -5.64
N GLU A 201 20.23 -8.94 -6.90
CA GLU A 201 21.47 -9.55 -7.42
C GLU A 201 22.60 -8.54 -7.49
N ALA A 202 22.31 -7.29 -7.89
CA ALA A 202 23.29 -6.22 -8.00
C ALA A 202 23.68 -5.59 -6.66
N ALA A 203 22.78 -5.64 -5.65
CA ALA A 203 22.98 -4.99 -4.37
C ALA A 203 23.97 -5.77 -3.48
N PRO A 204 25.11 -5.19 -3.07
CA PRO A 204 26.00 -5.83 -2.10
C PRO A 204 25.26 -6.04 -0.77
N ARG A 205 25.52 -7.18 -0.14
CA ARG A 205 25.09 -7.44 1.24
C ARG A 205 25.98 -6.65 2.19
N VAL A 206 25.34 -5.91 3.09
CA VAL A 206 26.02 -5.12 4.13
C VAL A 206 25.34 -5.34 5.48
N ASP A 207 26.07 -5.01 6.54
CA ASP A 207 25.48 -4.97 7.88
C ASP A 207 24.65 -3.69 8.08
N LEU A 208 23.59 -3.78 8.89
CA LEU A 208 22.80 -2.62 9.26
C LEU A 208 23.66 -1.51 9.89
N GLY A 209 24.72 -1.85 10.60
CA GLY A 209 25.68 -0.90 11.17
C GLY A 209 26.28 0.02 10.14
N GLU A 210 26.66 -0.51 8.97
CA GLU A 210 27.22 0.30 7.87
C GLU A 210 26.20 1.31 7.30
N VAL A 211 24.92 0.88 7.19
CA VAL A 211 23.84 1.77 6.77
C VAL A 211 23.63 2.89 7.78
N LEU A 212 23.58 2.55 9.07
CA LEU A 212 23.35 3.51 10.16
C LEU A 212 24.54 4.47 10.35
N ALA A 213 25.76 4.01 10.15
CA ALA A 213 26.99 4.82 10.18
C ALA A 213 27.16 5.71 8.95
N GLY A 214 26.34 5.54 7.89
CA GLY A 214 26.42 6.31 6.64
C GLY A 214 27.62 5.92 5.76
N SER A 215 28.25 4.75 5.97
CA SER A 215 29.33 4.24 5.13
C SER A 215 28.85 3.51 3.87
N ALA A 216 27.62 2.97 3.90
CA ALA A 216 26.99 2.32 2.74
C ALA A 216 26.77 3.32 1.58
N ARG A 217 26.80 2.81 0.33
CA ARG A 217 26.62 3.61 -0.90
C ARG A 217 25.73 2.89 -1.91
N GLY A 218 24.96 3.66 -2.68
CA GLY A 218 24.10 3.15 -3.75
C GLY A 218 22.94 2.32 -3.22
N THR A 219 22.64 1.20 -3.90
CA THR A 219 21.63 0.22 -3.45
C THR A 219 22.34 -0.90 -2.72
N VAL A 220 21.92 -1.17 -1.48
CA VAL A 220 22.51 -2.22 -0.63
C VAL A 220 21.44 -3.14 -0.10
N ARG A 221 21.83 -4.35 0.31
CA ARG A 221 20.94 -5.37 0.86
C ARG A 221 21.32 -5.68 2.31
N VAL A 222 20.34 -5.54 3.20
CA VAL A 222 20.42 -5.96 4.60
C VAL A 222 19.52 -7.18 4.78
N GLU A 223 20.13 -8.32 5.08
CA GLU A 223 19.39 -9.59 5.21
C GLU A 223 18.89 -9.82 6.62
N TYR A 224 17.66 -10.34 6.71
CA TYR A 224 17.10 -10.96 7.92
C TYR A 224 16.84 -12.45 7.67
N ASP A 225 16.67 -13.25 8.72
CA ASP A 225 16.56 -14.72 8.62
C ASP A 225 15.24 -15.24 8.02
N GLY A 226 14.37 -14.34 7.59
CA GLY A 226 13.02 -14.63 7.07
C GLY A 226 11.95 -14.69 8.15
N SER A 227 12.30 -14.53 9.44
CA SER A 227 11.33 -14.39 10.53
C SER A 227 10.84 -12.95 10.65
N PHE A 228 9.58 -12.80 11.08
CA PHE A 228 9.04 -11.47 11.37
C PHE A 228 9.80 -10.74 12.48
N ALA A 229 10.21 -11.47 13.52
CA ALA A 229 10.95 -10.87 14.64
C ALA A 229 12.25 -10.20 14.19
N ALA A 230 13.02 -10.86 13.30
CA ALA A 230 14.24 -10.31 12.74
C ALA A 230 13.96 -9.12 11.83
N TYR A 231 12.92 -9.20 10.95
CA TYR A 231 12.47 -8.06 10.15
C TYR A 231 12.14 -6.86 11.04
N ALA A 232 11.27 -7.04 12.03
CA ALA A 232 10.81 -5.98 12.92
C ALA A 232 11.97 -5.33 13.70
N ALA A 233 12.97 -6.09 14.11
CA ALA A 233 14.16 -5.55 14.76
C ALA A 233 14.97 -4.62 13.85
N LEU A 234 15.15 -4.98 12.56
CA LEU A 234 15.82 -4.15 11.57
C LEU A 234 14.98 -2.92 11.21
N ALA A 235 13.68 -3.09 10.97
CA ALA A 235 12.75 -2.01 10.63
C ALA A 235 12.71 -0.94 11.71
N ARG A 236 12.60 -1.31 13.00
CA ARG A 236 12.65 -0.37 14.13
C ARG A 236 13.94 0.46 14.15
N ARG A 237 15.09 -0.18 13.95
CA ARG A 237 16.38 0.52 13.92
C ARG A 237 16.51 1.50 12.77
N LEU A 238 15.84 1.24 11.66
CA LEU A 238 15.76 2.15 10.51
C LEU A 238 14.65 3.21 10.67
N GLY A 239 13.73 3.03 11.61
CA GLY A 239 12.56 3.89 11.80
C GLY A 239 11.46 3.64 10.78
N ALA A 240 11.43 2.46 10.18
CA ALA A 240 10.39 1.99 9.26
C ALA A 240 9.26 1.26 10.02
N MET A 241 8.14 1.05 9.34
CA MET A 241 7.02 0.26 9.88
C MET A 241 7.48 -1.15 10.20
N ASP A 242 7.35 -1.52 11.47
CA ASP A 242 7.87 -2.75 12.05
C ASP A 242 6.82 -3.81 12.32
N ASN A 243 5.63 -3.69 11.72
CA ASN A 243 4.54 -4.62 11.92
C ASN A 243 4.18 -5.37 10.62
N GLU A 244 3.46 -6.47 10.78
CA GLU A 244 2.91 -7.27 9.70
C GLU A 244 1.42 -7.54 9.92
N LYS A 245 0.76 -7.99 8.85
CA LYS A 245 -0.57 -8.61 8.91
C LYS A 245 -0.59 -9.81 7.97
N ALA A 246 -1.19 -10.90 8.43
CA ALA A 246 -1.30 -12.14 7.65
C ALA A 246 0.05 -12.62 7.07
N GLY A 247 1.13 -12.49 7.85
CA GLY A 247 2.48 -12.91 7.46
C GLY A 247 3.17 -12.01 6.43
N VAL A 248 2.65 -10.79 6.19
CA VAL A 248 3.23 -9.84 5.24
C VAL A 248 3.67 -8.57 5.98
N PRO A 249 4.97 -8.23 5.97
CA PRO A 249 5.45 -6.95 6.45
C PRO A 249 4.84 -5.78 5.66
N ARG A 250 4.55 -4.69 6.34
CA ARG A 250 4.00 -3.49 5.66
C ARG A 250 4.94 -2.98 4.58
N GLY A 251 4.38 -2.76 3.40
CA GLY A 251 5.13 -2.28 2.24
C GLY A 251 6.01 -3.32 1.55
N ALA A 252 6.01 -4.58 1.99
CA ALA A 252 6.81 -5.62 1.36
C ALA A 252 6.26 -6.03 -0.02
N TYR A 253 7.16 -6.28 -0.96
CA TYR A 253 6.90 -7.03 -2.19
C TYR A 253 7.81 -8.26 -2.24
N ARG A 254 7.26 -9.45 -2.38
CA ARG A 254 8.01 -10.73 -2.31
C ARG A 254 8.82 -10.91 -1.00
N GLY A 255 8.34 -10.30 0.09
CA GLY A 255 9.03 -10.30 1.37
C GLY A 255 10.17 -9.28 1.48
N VAL A 256 10.39 -8.47 0.45
CA VAL A 256 11.43 -7.43 0.43
C VAL A 256 10.78 -6.06 0.66
N VAL A 257 11.34 -5.28 1.58
CA VAL A 257 10.95 -3.89 1.82
C VAL A 257 12.06 -2.97 1.33
N GLU A 258 11.76 -2.11 0.36
CA GLU A 258 12.67 -1.08 -0.11
C GLU A 258 12.47 0.18 0.74
N LEU A 259 13.57 0.72 1.25
CA LEU A 259 13.63 1.95 2.04
C LEU A 259 14.73 2.85 1.50
N ARG A 260 14.53 4.16 1.57
CA ARG A 260 15.61 5.11 1.35
C ARG A 260 16.18 5.58 2.69
N ARG A 261 17.50 5.75 2.75
CA ARG A 261 18.17 6.42 3.86
C ARG A 261 19.21 7.41 3.30
N GLY A 262 18.81 8.66 3.20
CA GLY A 262 19.59 9.67 2.48
C GLY A 262 19.81 9.26 1.02
N PRO A 263 21.07 9.16 0.53
CA PRO A 263 21.34 8.76 -0.84
C PRO A 263 21.28 7.24 -1.07
N VAL A 264 21.17 6.43 -0.01
CA VAL A 264 21.25 4.96 -0.07
C VAL A 264 19.86 4.36 -0.18
N ILE A 265 19.68 3.39 -1.08
CA ILE A 265 18.51 2.51 -1.11
C ILE A 265 18.86 1.23 -0.33
N VAL A 266 18.02 0.90 0.64
CA VAL A 266 18.20 -0.28 1.50
C VAL A 266 17.11 -1.29 1.17
N LEU A 267 17.50 -2.46 0.72
CA LEU A 267 16.62 -3.61 0.51
C LEU A 267 16.67 -4.50 1.76
N LEU A 268 15.65 -4.41 2.62
CA LEU A 268 15.46 -5.39 3.69
C LEU A 268 14.89 -6.65 3.07
N SER A 269 15.68 -7.72 3.03
CA SER A 269 15.27 -8.95 2.34
C SER A 269 15.51 -10.19 3.19
N PRO A 270 14.68 -11.25 3.05
CA PRO A 270 15.09 -12.57 3.48
C PRO A 270 16.26 -13.04 2.60
N PRO A 271 16.94 -14.14 2.94
CA PRO A 271 17.95 -14.75 2.07
C PRO A 271 17.42 -14.97 0.66
N LEU A 272 18.22 -14.72 -0.37
CA LEU A 272 17.78 -14.74 -1.78
C LEU A 272 17.01 -16.00 -2.17
N GLY A 273 17.42 -17.19 -1.67
CA GLY A 273 16.72 -18.44 -1.92
C GLY A 273 15.31 -18.53 -1.31
N ARG A 274 14.93 -17.59 -0.43
CA ARG A 274 13.59 -17.48 0.18
C ARG A 274 12.72 -16.39 -0.44
N VAL A 275 13.29 -15.53 -1.29
CA VAL A 275 12.50 -14.55 -2.04
C VAL A 275 11.71 -15.29 -3.11
N ARG A 276 10.38 -15.24 -3.04
CA ARG A 276 9.48 -16.03 -3.91
C ARG A 276 9.31 -15.32 -5.26
N ARG A 277 9.66 -16.01 -6.35
CA ARG A 277 9.23 -15.57 -7.70
C ARG A 277 7.75 -15.91 -7.92
N ALA A 278 7.06 -15.15 -8.79
CA ALA A 278 5.76 -15.57 -9.29
C ALA A 278 5.91 -16.93 -9.99
N ARG A 279 5.01 -17.86 -9.71
CA ARG A 279 4.87 -19.12 -10.44
C ARG A 279 4.08 -18.89 -11.70
#